data_0869237ae24bc0c28f6311676f897c54
#
_entry.id   0869237ae24bc0c28f6311676f897c54
#
_cell.length_a   1.000
_cell.length_b   1.000
_cell.length_c   1.000
_cell.angle_alpha   90.00
_cell.angle_beta   90.00
_cell.angle_gamma   90.00
#
_symmetry.space_group_name_H-M   'P 1'
#
loop_
_entity.id
_entity.type
_entity.pdbx_description
1 polymer ?
#
loop_
_entity_poly.entity_id
_entity_poly.type
_entity_poly.pdbx_seq_one_letter_code
_entity_poly.pdbx_strand_id
1 'polypeptide(L)'
;PMQWDESANAGFTAGTPWIRCNPNYTVINAQEELVDQDSIFHYYKKLIALRKKENILVDGWYEPVMEEDEDIFAYTRENDTEKLLVLCNFKEQPRTRILPEVWKNGEVLISNYPDSNADGNLRPFEAMMIKVRKG
;
A
#
# COMPACT_ATOMS: atom_id res chain seq x y z
N PRO A 1 15.65 -3.77 -18.03
CA PRO A 1 16.06 -2.35 -18.00
C PRO A 1 15.09 -1.49 -17.21
N MET A 2 15.61 -0.56 -16.40
CA MET A 2 14.80 0.44 -15.70
C MET A 2 14.17 1.39 -16.72
N GLN A 3 12.89 1.72 -16.52
CA GLN A 3 12.16 2.68 -17.35
C GLN A 3 12.31 4.07 -16.74
N TRP A 4 13.29 4.85 -17.23
CA TRP A 4 13.56 6.17 -16.70
C TRP A 4 12.63 7.25 -17.26
N ASP A 5 12.39 7.17 -18.58
CA ASP A 5 11.56 8.14 -19.32
C ASP A 5 10.96 7.51 -20.59
N GLU A 6 10.23 8.30 -21.38
CA GLU A 6 9.60 7.87 -22.62
C GLU A 6 10.54 7.80 -23.85
N SER A 7 11.81 8.16 -23.68
CA SER A 7 12.76 8.18 -24.81
C SER A 7 13.19 6.77 -25.25
N ALA A 8 13.95 6.69 -26.34
CA ALA A 8 14.39 5.40 -26.89
C ALA A 8 15.06 4.52 -25.83
N ASN A 9 14.68 3.23 -25.81
CA ASN A 9 15.11 2.25 -24.81
C ASN A 9 14.76 2.65 -23.36
N ALA A 10 13.69 3.41 -23.18
CA ALA A 10 13.23 3.90 -21.87
C ALA A 10 14.26 4.78 -21.13
N GLY A 11 15.09 5.53 -21.86
CA GLY A 11 16.21 6.30 -21.26
C GLY A 11 17.30 5.45 -20.59
N PHE A 12 17.22 4.11 -20.70
CA PHE A 12 18.14 3.19 -20.04
C PHE A 12 19.53 3.13 -20.68
N THR A 13 19.59 3.14 -22.02
CA THR A 13 20.85 3.07 -22.79
C THR A 13 20.71 3.70 -24.16
N ALA A 14 21.79 4.28 -24.66
CA ALA A 14 21.91 4.72 -26.03
C ALA A 14 22.24 3.58 -27.02
N GLY A 15 22.66 2.41 -26.53
CA GLY A 15 22.94 1.20 -27.32
C GLY A 15 21.76 0.25 -27.38
N THR A 16 22.00 -0.98 -27.83
CA THR A 16 21.01 -2.06 -27.83
C THR A 16 20.98 -2.73 -26.44
N PRO A 17 19.88 -2.68 -25.72
CA PRO A 17 19.80 -3.37 -24.42
C PRO A 17 19.80 -4.89 -24.63
N TRP A 18 20.54 -5.63 -23.79
CA TRP A 18 20.63 -7.09 -23.84
C TRP A 18 19.34 -7.81 -23.40
N ILE A 19 18.51 -7.14 -22.63
CA ILE A 19 17.13 -7.56 -22.31
C ILE A 19 16.20 -6.46 -22.84
N ARG A 20 15.14 -6.87 -23.53
CA ARG A 20 14.14 -5.96 -24.07
C ARG A 20 13.52 -5.08 -22.97
N CYS A 21 13.40 -3.77 -23.22
CA CYS A 21 12.60 -2.89 -22.39
C CYS A 21 11.11 -3.26 -22.50
N ASN A 22 10.38 -3.17 -21.39
CA ASN A 22 8.94 -3.36 -21.44
C ASN A 22 8.32 -2.26 -22.31
N PRO A 23 7.48 -2.60 -23.32
CA PRO A 23 6.96 -1.62 -24.27
C PRO A 23 6.05 -0.55 -23.64
N ASN A 24 5.60 -0.72 -22.40
CA ASN A 24 4.79 0.27 -21.69
C ASN A 24 5.59 1.46 -21.13
N TYR A 25 6.90 1.52 -21.34
CA TYR A 25 7.76 2.60 -20.84
C TYR A 25 7.35 4.00 -21.32
N THR A 26 6.66 4.07 -22.46
CA THR A 26 6.13 5.33 -22.98
C THR A 26 5.01 5.94 -22.15
N VAL A 27 4.45 5.18 -21.21
CA VAL A 27 3.35 5.59 -20.32
C VAL A 27 3.71 5.40 -18.85
N ILE A 28 4.47 4.33 -18.54
CA ILE A 28 4.87 4.00 -17.17
C ILE A 28 6.39 4.10 -17.08
N ASN A 29 6.88 5.14 -16.46
CA ASN A 29 8.31 5.39 -16.29
C ASN A 29 8.57 6.30 -15.08
N ALA A 30 9.80 6.35 -14.63
CA ALA A 30 10.18 7.09 -13.43
C ALA A 30 9.90 8.61 -13.54
N GLN A 31 10.00 9.19 -14.72
CA GLN A 31 9.72 10.62 -14.94
C GLN A 31 8.24 10.92 -14.67
N GLU A 32 7.33 10.13 -15.23
CA GLU A 32 5.89 10.27 -15.00
C GLU A 32 5.50 9.97 -13.54
N GLU A 33 6.07 8.92 -12.94
CA GLU A 33 5.83 8.57 -11.54
C GLU A 33 6.25 9.68 -10.55
N LEU A 34 7.28 10.46 -10.88
CA LEU A 34 7.72 11.59 -10.05
C LEU A 34 6.75 12.78 -10.09
N VAL A 35 6.02 12.96 -11.17
CA VAL A 35 5.04 14.05 -11.36
C VAL A 35 3.68 13.69 -10.75
N ASP A 36 3.23 12.45 -10.93
CA ASP A 36 1.96 11.96 -10.43
C ASP A 36 2.02 11.70 -8.90
N GLN A 37 1.33 12.51 -8.11
CA GLN A 37 1.30 12.42 -6.64
C GLN A 37 0.58 11.15 -6.13
N ASP A 38 -0.21 10.48 -6.97
CA ASP A 38 -0.92 9.25 -6.66
C ASP A 38 -0.22 8.00 -7.21
N SER A 39 0.99 8.17 -7.77
CA SER A 39 1.82 7.11 -8.32
C SER A 39 2.31 6.11 -7.25
N ILE A 40 2.73 4.94 -7.73
CA ILE A 40 3.38 3.90 -6.90
C ILE A 40 4.64 4.46 -6.22
N PHE A 41 5.42 5.30 -6.92
CA PHE A 41 6.60 5.96 -6.34
C PHE A 41 6.24 6.78 -5.09
N HIS A 42 5.22 7.64 -5.20
CA HIS A 42 4.79 8.47 -4.07
C HIS A 42 4.13 7.65 -2.96
N TYR A 43 3.41 6.59 -3.29
CA TYR A 43 2.86 5.67 -2.30
C TYR A 43 3.96 4.99 -1.48
N TYR A 44 5.02 4.47 -2.13
CA TYR A 44 6.19 3.92 -1.44
C TYR A 44 6.92 4.94 -0.58
N LYS A 45 7.07 6.17 -1.07
CA LYS A 45 7.66 7.27 -0.30
C LYS A 45 6.86 7.56 0.98
N LYS A 46 5.52 7.55 0.91
CA LYS A 46 4.63 7.67 2.06
C LYS A 46 4.80 6.50 3.04
N LEU A 47 4.86 5.26 2.55
CA LEU A 47 5.09 4.07 3.39
C LEU A 47 6.44 4.12 4.13
N ILE A 48 7.51 4.52 3.45
CA ILE A 48 8.84 4.67 4.07
C ILE A 48 8.82 5.76 5.15
N ALA A 49 8.14 6.88 4.90
CA ALA A 49 7.99 7.95 5.87
C ALA A 49 7.19 7.49 7.11
N LEU A 50 6.09 6.75 6.90
CA LEU A 50 5.31 6.14 7.99
C LEU A 50 6.16 5.18 8.82
N ARG A 51 6.93 4.29 8.18
CA ARG A 51 7.81 3.36 8.89
C ARG A 51 8.85 4.05 9.77
N LYS A 52 9.31 5.24 9.38
CA LYS A 52 10.24 6.05 10.18
C LYS A 52 9.55 6.80 11.33
N LYS A 53 8.29 7.14 11.17
CA LYS A 53 7.50 7.92 12.12
C LYS A 53 6.79 7.04 13.16
N GLU A 54 6.23 5.92 12.73
CA GLU A 54 5.37 5.06 13.53
C GLU A 54 6.17 3.87 14.09
N ASN A 55 6.58 3.92 15.34
CA ASN A 55 7.39 2.87 15.99
C ASN A 55 6.72 1.48 15.92
N ILE A 56 5.40 1.43 16.02
CA ILE A 56 4.63 0.18 15.94
C ILE A 56 4.87 -0.60 14.64
N LEU A 57 5.28 0.07 13.54
CA LEU A 57 5.66 -0.58 12.29
C LEU A 57 7.02 -1.26 12.35
N VAL A 58 7.81 -1.02 13.40
CA VAL A 58 9.14 -1.59 13.59
C VAL A 58 9.14 -2.58 14.76
N ASP A 59 8.62 -2.16 15.93
CA ASP A 59 8.70 -2.90 17.20
C ASP A 59 7.40 -3.64 17.58
N GLY A 60 6.26 -3.32 16.92
CA GLY A 60 4.99 -3.97 17.20
C GLY A 60 5.02 -5.48 16.90
N TRP A 61 4.44 -6.27 17.82
CA TRP A 61 4.23 -7.70 17.61
C TRP A 61 3.30 -7.94 16.43
N TYR A 62 3.74 -8.79 15.49
CA TYR A 62 2.96 -9.16 14.31
C TYR A 62 2.07 -10.37 14.60
N GLU A 63 0.81 -10.29 14.18
CA GLU A 63 -0.14 -11.40 14.24
C GLU A 63 -1.01 -11.42 12.97
N PRO A 64 -1.02 -12.51 12.19
CA PRO A 64 -1.95 -12.66 11.08
C PRO A 64 -3.38 -12.76 11.63
N VAL A 65 -4.33 -12.19 10.90
CA VAL A 65 -5.77 -12.29 11.21
C VAL A 65 -6.53 -12.60 9.93
N MET A 66 -7.72 -13.19 10.03
CA MET A 66 -8.52 -13.61 8.88
C MET A 66 -7.78 -14.62 7.98
N GLU A 67 -6.99 -15.52 8.54
CA GLU A 67 -6.13 -16.46 7.79
C GLU A 67 -6.88 -17.37 6.83
N GLU A 68 -8.15 -17.68 7.14
CA GLU A 68 -9.02 -18.51 6.28
C GLU A 68 -9.76 -17.68 5.20
N ASP A 69 -9.52 -16.38 5.13
CA ASP A 69 -10.17 -15.50 4.15
C ASP A 69 -9.39 -15.51 2.83
N GLU A 70 -9.99 -16.09 1.79
CA GLU A 70 -9.35 -16.22 0.47
C GLU A 70 -9.29 -14.90 -0.32
N ASP A 71 -9.98 -13.87 0.13
CA ASP A 71 -10.11 -12.59 -0.58
C ASP A 71 -9.34 -11.45 0.09
N ILE A 72 -9.25 -11.49 1.43
CA ILE A 72 -8.66 -10.44 2.23
C ILE A 72 -7.38 -10.93 2.89
N PHE A 73 -6.28 -10.25 2.64
CA PHE A 73 -5.07 -10.40 3.44
C PHE A 73 -5.09 -9.38 4.58
N ALA A 74 -4.99 -9.88 5.81
CA ALA A 74 -5.04 -9.03 6.99
C ALA A 74 -4.03 -9.45 8.06
N TYR A 75 -3.49 -8.47 8.76
CA TYR A 75 -2.66 -8.70 9.94
C TYR A 75 -2.75 -7.52 10.90
N THR A 76 -2.42 -7.78 12.14
CA THR A 76 -2.26 -6.75 13.16
C THR A 76 -0.80 -6.58 13.56
N ARG A 77 -0.49 -5.40 14.07
CA ARG A 77 0.69 -5.15 14.90
C ARG A 77 0.26 -4.51 16.20
N GLU A 78 0.93 -4.85 17.26
CA GLU A 78 0.58 -4.38 18.60
C GLU A 78 1.85 -4.10 19.42
N ASN A 79 1.86 -2.98 20.12
CA ASN A 79 2.84 -2.68 21.17
C ASN A 79 2.11 -2.26 22.45
N ASP A 80 2.80 -1.71 23.45
CA ASP A 80 2.22 -1.39 24.75
C ASP A 80 1.12 -0.32 24.68
N THR A 81 1.18 0.59 23.70
CA THR A 81 0.33 1.79 23.62
C THR A 81 -0.63 1.82 22.43
N GLU A 82 -0.35 1.05 21.39
CA GLU A 82 -1.06 1.16 20.12
C GLU A 82 -1.33 -0.22 19.51
N LYS A 83 -2.38 -0.28 18.67
CA LYS A 83 -2.66 -1.38 17.75
C LYS A 83 -2.79 -0.86 16.34
N LEU A 84 -2.36 -1.66 15.39
CA LEU A 84 -2.43 -1.39 13.96
C LEU A 84 -3.04 -2.58 13.25
N LEU A 85 -3.97 -2.31 12.33
CA LEU A 85 -4.59 -3.30 11.45
C LEU A 85 -4.26 -2.94 10.01
N VAL A 86 -3.77 -3.91 9.25
CA VAL A 86 -3.64 -3.82 7.79
C VAL A 86 -4.69 -4.71 7.16
N LEU A 87 -5.39 -4.17 6.18
CA LEU A 87 -6.40 -4.88 5.38
C LEU A 87 -6.09 -4.66 3.91
N CYS A 88 -6.07 -5.75 3.12
CA CYS A 88 -5.84 -5.70 1.68
C CYS A 88 -6.85 -6.60 0.96
N ASN A 89 -7.68 -6.01 0.12
CA ASN A 89 -8.55 -6.75 -0.79
C ASN A 89 -7.77 -7.07 -2.08
N PHE A 90 -7.51 -8.36 -2.35
CA PHE A 90 -6.81 -8.81 -3.56
C PHE A 90 -7.74 -9.14 -4.73
N LYS A 91 -9.01 -8.72 -4.67
CA LYS A 91 -10.02 -9.03 -5.70
C LYS A 91 -10.50 -7.78 -6.43
N GLU A 92 -10.94 -8.00 -7.67
CA GLU A 92 -11.59 -6.98 -8.51
C GLU A 92 -13.00 -6.59 -8.03
N GLN A 93 -13.58 -7.34 -7.10
CA GLN A 93 -14.89 -7.06 -6.53
C GLN A 93 -14.73 -6.45 -5.13
N PRO A 94 -15.66 -5.58 -4.74
CA PRO A 94 -15.67 -5.06 -3.38
C PRO A 94 -15.92 -6.20 -2.38
N ARG A 95 -15.37 -6.04 -1.19
CA ARG A 95 -15.52 -6.97 -0.08
C ARG A 95 -15.93 -6.22 1.19
N THR A 96 -16.81 -6.83 1.97
CA THR A 96 -17.18 -6.30 3.28
C THR A 96 -16.81 -7.30 4.35
N ARG A 97 -16.17 -6.82 5.42
CA ARG A 97 -15.85 -7.61 6.62
C ARG A 97 -16.32 -6.86 7.86
N ILE A 98 -16.86 -7.60 8.80
CA ILE A 98 -17.25 -7.02 10.09
C ILE A 98 -15.96 -6.87 10.93
N LEU A 99 -15.57 -5.64 11.14
CA LEU A 99 -14.43 -5.33 12.00
C LEU A 99 -14.88 -5.23 13.46
N PRO A 100 -14.08 -5.73 14.41
CA PRO A 100 -14.28 -5.45 15.83
C PRO A 100 -14.43 -3.96 16.10
N GLU A 101 -15.25 -3.62 17.09
CA GLU A 101 -15.62 -2.22 17.41
C GLU A 101 -14.41 -1.31 17.63
N VAL A 102 -13.33 -1.85 18.18
CA VAL A 102 -12.08 -1.11 18.43
C VAL A 102 -11.53 -0.44 17.17
N TRP A 103 -11.74 -1.03 15.98
CA TRP A 103 -11.20 -0.50 14.72
C TRP A 103 -12.05 0.58 14.07
N LYS A 104 -13.36 0.64 14.38
CA LYS A 104 -14.32 1.55 13.72
C LYS A 104 -14.00 3.03 13.88
N ASN A 105 -13.30 3.39 14.96
CA ASN A 105 -12.86 4.76 15.22
C ASN A 105 -11.35 4.94 15.00
N GLY A 106 -10.71 4.00 14.31
CA GLY A 106 -9.29 4.04 14.03
C GLY A 106 -8.93 5.11 13.00
N GLU A 107 -7.74 5.69 13.15
CA GLU A 107 -7.12 6.59 12.19
C GLU A 107 -6.60 5.78 11.00
N VAL A 108 -7.05 6.08 9.78
CA VAL A 108 -6.45 5.53 8.55
C VAL A 108 -5.14 6.26 8.28
N LEU A 109 -4.02 5.59 8.51
CA LEU A 109 -2.68 6.18 8.31
C LEU A 109 -2.30 6.28 6.84
N ILE A 110 -2.71 5.32 6.04
CA ILE A 110 -2.49 5.25 4.58
C ILE A 110 -3.50 4.32 3.92
N SER A 111 -3.90 4.67 2.73
CA SER A 111 -4.64 3.82 1.80
C SER A 111 -4.27 4.18 0.36
N ASN A 112 -4.53 3.28 -0.59
CA ASN A 112 -4.44 3.55 -2.02
C ASN A 112 -5.71 4.22 -2.60
N TYR A 113 -6.72 4.50 -1.75
CA TYR A 113 -7.88 5.32 -2.07
C TYR A 113 -7.92 6.54 -1.14
N PRO A 114 -8.27 7.74 -1.64
CA PRO A 114 -8.12 8.99 -0.86
C PRO A 114 -9.14 9.14 0.28
N ASP A 115 -10.25 8.41 0.22
CA ASP A 115 -11.42 8.53 1.10
C ASP A 115 -11.74 7.24 1.87
N SER A 116 -10.72 6.40 2.11
CA SER A 116 -10.87 5.17 2.88
C SER A 116 -11.22 5.45 4.34
N ASN A 117 -12.04 4.58 4.90
CA ASN A 117 -12.43 4.63 6.30
C ASN A 117 -12.41 3.22 6.92
N ALA A 118 -12.50 3.14 8.24
CA ALA A 118 -12.40 1.90 9.02
C ALA A 118 -13.76 1.20 9.20
N ASP A 119 -14.64 1.20 8.21
CA ASP A 119 -15.97 0.59 8.31
C ASP A 119 -16.03 -0.89 7.89
N GLY A 120 -14.92 -1.42 7.38
CA GLY A 120 -14.81 -2.80 6.89
C GLY A 120 -15.28 -3.02 5.46
N ASN A 121 -15.65 -1.95 4.74
CA ASN A 121 -15.94 -2.00 3.32
C ASN A 121 -14.67 -1.72 2.52
N LEU A 122 -14.23 -2.69 1.73
CA LEU A 122 -13.05 -2.57 0.88
C LEU A 122 -13.46 -2.58 -0.59
N ARG A 123 -13.06 -1.57 -1.33
CA ARG A 123 -13.21 -1.48 -2.79
C ARG A 123 -12.29 -2.48 -3.49
N PRO A 124 -12.42 -2.68 -4.81
CA PRO A 124 -11.50 -3.50 -5.57
C PRO A 124 -10.05 -3.10 -5.32
N PHE A 125 -9.19 -4.06 -4.97
CA PHE A 125 -7.76 -3.86 -4.69
C PHE A 125 -7.45 -2.79 -3.64
N GLU A 126 -8.39 -2.47 -2.77
CA GLU A 126 -8.14 -1.51 -1.69
C GLU A 126 -7.24 -2.11 -0.62
N ALA A 127 -6.23 -1.33 -0.24
CA ALA A 127 -5.34 -1.63 0.87
C ALA A 127 -5.30 -0.44 1.82
N MET A 128 -5.45 -0.70 3.12
CA MET A 128 -5.41 0.35 4.14
C MET A 128 -4.72 -0.10 5.42
N MET A 129 -4.22 0.88 6.14
CA MET A 129 -3.59 0.71 7.45
C MET A 129 -4.33 1.58 8.46
N ILE A 130 -4.90 0.95 9.49
CA ILE A 130 -5.71 1.58 10.52
C ILE A 130 -4.96 1.50 11.84
N LYS A 131 -4.85 2.63 12.56
CA LYS A 131 -4.22 2.69 13.88
C LYS A 131 -5.22 3.09 14.95
N VAL A 132 -5.13 2.47 16.12
CA VAL A 132 -5.87 2.83 17.32
C VAL A 132 -4.93 2.89 18.52
N ARG A 133 -5.26 3.73 19.49
CA ARG A 133 -4.56 3.76 20.78
C ARG A 133 -5.23 2.78 21.75
N LYS A 134 -4.43 2.12 22.55
CA LYS A 134 -4.93 1.38 23.71
C LYS A 134 -5.37 2.38 24.79
N GLY A 135 -6.53 2.15 25.35
CA GLY A 135 -7.02 2.91 26.48
C GLY A 135 -6.31 2.54 27.79
#